data_41f5850edd0f75248dd03ab179844e07
#
_entry.id   41f5850edd0f75248dd03ab179844e07
#
_cell.length_a   1.000
_cell.length_b   1.000
_cell.length_c   1.000
_cell.angle_alpha   90.00
_cell.angle_beta   90.00
_cell.angle_gamma   90.00
#
_symmetry.space_group_name_H-M   'P 1'
#
loop_
_entity.id
_entity.type
_entity.pdbx_description
1 polymer ?
#
loop_
_entity_poly.entity_id
_entity_poly.type
_entity_poly.pdbx_seq_one_letter_code
_entity_poly.pdbx_strand_id
1 'polypeptide(L)'
;MKIKAYGKVNISLDVVGKREDGYHLLSMIMQNIDLYDEIEVEKQECGIILECNKSYVPVDNRNLAYKAAEIFKERYDIVDGVKINIEKNIPVSAGLAGGSTDAAAVLKVMNKLFNVNATEEELMELGLKLGADIPYCIHGGTALCEGIGEIITPIKPFRDKIVVLVKPAFGVSTKEV
;
A
#
# COMPACT_ATOMS: atom_id res chain seq x y z
N MET A 1 4.25 -14.82 9.31
CA MET A 1 3.73 -15.09 7.93
C MET A 1 4.41 -14.13 6.97
N LYS A 2 4.78 -14.59 5.76
CA LYS A 2 5.52 -13.80 4.78
C LYS A 2 4.69 -13.57 3.50
N ILE A 3 4.75 -12.37 2.91
CA ILE A 3 4.03 -11.97 1.70
C ILE A 3 4.88 -10.99 0.88
N LYS A 4 4.71 -11.00 -0.45
CA LYS A 4 5.27 -10.00 -1.37
C LYS A 4 4.33 -8.81 -1.47
N ALA A 5 4.88 -7.61 -1.31
CA ALA A 5 4.21 -6.33 -1.45
C ALA A 5 4.66 -5.68 -2.77
N TYR A 6 3.88 -5.89 -3.83
CA TYR A 6 4.22 -5.46 -5.19
C TYR A 6 4.03 -3.96 -5.38
N GLY A 7 5.00 -3.31 -5.99
CA GLY A 7 4.87 -1.92 -6.43
C GLY A 7 3.85 -1.76 -7.57
N LYS A 8 3.48 -0.50 -7.83
CA LYS A 8 2.56 -0.15 -8.92
C LYS A 8 3.13 0.93 -9.82
N VAL A 9 2.64 0.99 -11.03
CA VAL A 9 2.79 2.12 -11.95
C VAL A 9 1.42 2.58 -12.42
N ASN A 10 1.31 3.85 -12.79
CA ASN A 10 0.16 4.36 -13.53
C ASN A 10 0.49 4.24 -15.04
N ILE A 11 -0.28 3.41 -15.77
CA ILE A 11 -0.15 3.30 -17.24
C ILE A 11 -0.72 4.56 -17.88
N SER A 12 -1.83 5.08 -17.33
CA SER A 12 -2.40 6.38 -17.65
C SER A 12 -2.87 7.06 -16.38
N LEU A 13 -2.90 8.39 -16.39
CA LEU A 13 -3.45 9.21 -15.32
C LEU A 13 -3.98 10.50 -15.92
N ASP A 14 -5.28 10.75 -15.74
CA ASP A 14 -5.95 11.98 -16.11
C ASP A 14 -6.58 12.63 -14.88
N VAL A 15 -6.48 13.97 -14.80
CA VAL A 15 -7.21 14.76 -13.83
C VAL A 15 -8.54 15.16 -14.47
N VAL A 16 -9.64 14.55 -14.01
CA VAL A 16 -10.97 14.71 -14.61
C VAL A 16 -11.83 15.72 -13.89
N GLY A 17 -11.38 16.23 -12.75
CA GLY A 17 -12.11 17.23 -11.98
C GLY A 17 -11.41 17.61 -10.68
N LYS A 18 -12.09 18.45 -9.89
CA LYS A 18 -11.64 18.85 -8.56
C LYS A 18 -12.81 18.83 -7.60
N ARG A 19 -12.62 18.26 -6.42
CA ARG A 19 -13.60 18.25 -5.32
C ARG A 19 -13.60 19.59 -4.58
N GLU A 20 -14.66 19.87 -3.86
CA GLU A 20 -14.79 21.08 -3.03
C GLU A 20 -13.76 21.12 -1.90
N ASP A 21 -13.31 19.95 -1.40
CA ASP A 21 -12.27 19.82 -0.38
C ASP A 21 -10.83 20.01 -0.93
N GLY A 22 -10.71 20.29 -2.25
CA GLY A 22 -9.45 20.59 -2.91
C GLY A 22 -8.74 19.37 -3.51
N TYR A 23 -9.21 18.14 -3.28
CA TYR A 23 -8.66 16.94 -3.93
C TYR A 23 -9.02 16.91 -5.42
N HIS A 24 -8.08 16.44 -6.24
CA HIS A 24 -8.33 16.19 -7.66
C HIS A 24 -9.07 14.88 -7.83
N LEU A 25 -10.07 14.89 -8.72
CA LEU A 25 -10.68 13.67 -9.22
C LEU A 25 -9.81 13.12 -10.34
N LEU A 26 -9.48 11.85 -10.24
CA LEU A 26 -8.56 11.15 -11.12
C LEU A 26 -9.29 10.06 -11.89
N SER A 27 -8.78 9.74 -13.09
CA SER A 27 -9.09 8.53 -13.82
C SER A 27 -7.75 7.91 -14.24
N MET A 28 -7.42 6.76 -13.69
CA MET A 28 -6.09 6.15 -13.83
C MET A 28 -6.20 4.67 -14.16
N ILE A 29 -5.29 4.18 -15.00
CA ILE A 29 -5.06 2.74 -15.10
C ILE A 29 -3.82 2.41 -14.30
N MET A 30 -4.03 1.68 -13.21
CA MET A 30 -2.94 1.19 -12.36
C MET A 30 -2.58 -0.24 -12.70
N GLN A 31 -1.29 -0.56 -12.58
CA GLN A 31 -0.72 -1.88 -12.83
C GLN A 31 0.31 -2.26 -11.77
N ASN A 32 0.17 -3.44 -11.17
CA ASN A 32 1.26 -4.03 -10.39
C ASN A 32 2.44 -4.39 -11.29
N ILE A 33 3.63 -4.22 -10.75
CA ILE A 33 4.90 -4.62 -11.40
C ILE A 33 5.60 -5.68 -10.55
N ASP A 34 6.49 -6.46 -11.15
CA ASP A 34 7.25 -7.52 -10.45
C ASP A 34 8.51 -6.95 -9.74
N LEU A 35 8.34 -5.79 -9.11
CA LEU A 35 9.25 -5.21 -8.14
C LEU A 35 8.50 -5.14 -6.81
N TYR A 36 9.00 -5.79 -5.78
CA TYR A 36 8.28 -5.96 -4.53
C TYR A 36 9.18 -5.83 -3.30
N ASP A 37 8.57 -5.42 -2.21
CA ASP A 37 9.12 -5.57 -0.87
C ASP A 37 8.65 -6.90 -0.27
N GLU A 38 9.40 -7.47 0.65
CA GLU A 38 8.96 -8.64 1.40
C GLU A 38 8.53 -8.20 2.80
N ILE A 39 7.32 -8.57 3.18
CA ILE A 39 6.75 -8.25 4.49
C ILE A 39 6.56 -9.54 5.26
N GLU A 40 7.16 -9.60 6.44
CA GLU A 40 6.94 -10.68 7.39
C GLU A 40 6.28 -10.14 8.65
N VAL A 41 5.20 -10.78 9.10
CA VAL A 41 4.51 -10.42 10.34
C VAL A 41 4.40 -11.65 11.23
N GLU A 42 4.77 -11.47 12.49
CA GLU A 42 4.71 -12.49 13.53
C GLU A 42 3.95 -11.94 14.75
N LYS A 43 3.28 -12.84 15.48
CA LYS A 43 2.68 -12.50 16.77
C LYS A 43 3.78 -12.31 17.80
N GLN A 44 3.54 -11.37 18.71
CA GLN A 44 4.31 -11.20 19.94
C GLN A 44 3.39 -10.87 21.12
N GLU A 45 3.94 -10.77 22.32
CA GLU A 45 3.13 -10.59 23.54
C GLU A 45 2.37 -9.27 23.53
N CYS A 46 3.01 -8.15 23.21
CA CYS A 46 2.36 -6.85 23.22
C CYS A 46 3.03 -5.85 22.26
N GLY A 47 2.29 -4.76 21.94
CA GLY A 47 2.80 -3.65 21.15
C GLY A 47 3.00 -3.96 19.67
N ILE A 48 3.66 -3.04 18.96
CA ILE A 48 4.04 -3.16 17.56
C ILE A 48 5.53 -2.87 17.46
N ILE A 49 6.29 -3.84 16.93
CA ILE A 49 7.70 -3.67 16.59
C ILE A 49 7.81 -3.70 15.08
N LEU A 50 8.49 -2.72 14.49
CA LEU A 50 8.79 -2.69 13.07
C LEU A 50 10.31 -2.63 12.88
N GLU A 51 10.81 -3.48 12.01
CA GLU A 51 12.21 -3.51 11.57
C GLU A 51 12.26 -3.35 10.05
N CYS A 52 13.32 -2.71 9.54
CA CYS A 52 13.54 -2.53 8.11
C CYS A 52 15.03 -2.59 7.78
N ASN A 53 15.37 -3.22 6.66
CA ASN A 53 16.76 -3.30 6.15
C ASN A 53 17.32 -1.95 5.68
N LYS A 54 16.52 -0.88 5.63
CA LYS A 54 16.93 0.46 5.21
C LYS A 54 16.83 1.43 6.38
N SER A 55 17.94 1.95 6.85
CA SER A 55 18.03 2.86 8.01
C SER A 55 17.30 4.19 7.82
N TYR A 56 17.07 4.63 6.58
CA TYR A 56 16.33 5.86 6.26
C TYR A 56 14.80 5.68 6.26
N VAL A 57 14.31 4.46 6.37
CA VAL A 57 12.87 4.17 6.50
C VAL A 57 12.50 4.22 7.98
N PRO A 58 11.51 5.05 8.38
CA PRO A 58 11.09 5.11 9.78
C PRO A 58 10.50 3.77 10.24
N VAL A 59 10.81 3.39 11.48
CA VAL A 59 10.34 2.13 12.09
C VAL A 59 9.36 2.39 13.25
N ASP A 60 8.69 3.52 13.21
CA ASP A 60 7.69 3.98 14.18
C ASP A 60 6.37 4.38 13.48
N ASN A 61 5.49 5.08 14.18
CA ASN A 61 4.18 5.52 13.70
C ASN A 61 4.22 6.50 12.49
N ARG A 62 5.36 6.88 12.00
CA ARG A 62 5.53 7.60 10.72
C ARG A 62 5.47 6.65 9.53
N ASN A 63 5.64 5.35 9.75
CA ASN A 63 5.59 4.32 8.72
C ASN A 63 4.15 3.84 8.49
N LEU A 64 3.70 3.75 7.23
CA LEU A 64 2.35 3.29 6.90
C LEU A 64 2.08 1.83 7.28
N ALA A 65 3.10 0.96 7.25
CA ALA A 65 2.97 -0.42 7.70
C ALA A 65 2.74 -0.52 9.22
N TYR A 66 3.39 0.35 10.01
CA TYR A 66 3.13 0.47 11.44
C TYR A 66 1.69 0.93 11.70
N LYS A 67 1.26 2.02 11.03
CA LYS A 67 -0.11 2.53 11.14
C LYS A 67 -1.17 1.50 10.70
N ALA A 68 -0.85 0.70 9.68
CA ALA A 68 -1.74 -0.37 9.22
C ALA A 68 -1.96 -1.42 10.31
N ALA A 69 -0.90 -1.81 11.02
CA ALA A 69 -1.04 -2.71 12.16
C ALA A 69 -1.82 -2.08 13.31
N GLU A 70 -1.56 -0.81 13.61
CA GLU A 70 -2.24 -0.06 14.68
C GLU A 70 -3.74 0.03 14.42
N ILE A 71 -4.17 0.52 13.25
CA ILE A 71 -5.58 0.67 12.90
C ILE A 71 -6.30 -0.69 12.77
N PHE A 72 -5.59 -1.75 12.33
CA PHE A 72 -6.14 -3.10 12.26
C PHE A 72 -6.40 -3.65 13.66
N LYS A 73 -5.44 -3.50 14.58
CA LYS A 73 -5.59 -3.92 15.98
C LYS A 73 -6.76 -3.20 16.66
N GLU A 74 -6.88 -1.89 16.44
CA GLU A 74 -7.98 -1.08 16.97
C GLU A 74 -9.34 -1.52 16.40
N ARG A 75 -9.43 -1.74 15.10
CA ARG A 75 -10.69 -2.11 14.42
C ARG A 75 -11.25 -3.45 14.84
N TYR A 76 -10.38 -4.41 15.16
CA TYR A 76 -10.73 -5.80 15.44
C TYR A 76 -10.41 -6.24 16.88
N ASP A 77 -10.18 -5.30 17.78
CA ASP A 77 -9.92 -5.54 19.21
C ASP A 77 -8.78 -6.55 19.45
N ILE A 78 -7.70 -6.49 18.64
CA ILE A 78 -6.56 -7.40 18.78
C ILE A 78 -5.66 -6.92 19.91
N VAL A 79 -5.59 -7.72 20.97
CA VAL A 79 -4.75 -7.45 22.17
C VAL A 79 -3.29 -7.84 21.91
N ASP A 80 -3.06 -8.98 21.26
CA ASP A 80 -1.72 -9.50 20.95
C ASP A 80 -0.89 -8.45 20.22
N GLY A 81 0.43 -8.44 20.47
CA GLY A 81 1.38 -7.65 19.73
C GLY A 81 1.74 -8.25 18.38
N VAL A 82 2.41 -7.47 17.55
CA VAL A 82 2.98 -7.91 16.26
C VAL A 82 4.39 -7.39 16.05
N LYS A 83 5.24 -8.25 15.50
CA LYS A 83 6.52 -7.87 14.93
C LYS A 83 6.42 -7.88 13.41
N ILE A 84 6.79 -6.75 12.78
CA ILE A 84 6.77 -6.55 11.33
C ILE A 84 8.20 -6.40 10.85
N ASN A 85 8.58 -7.17 9.85
CA ASN A 85 9.90 -7.10 9.22
C ASN A 85 9.72 -6.71 7.75
N ILE A 86 10.38 -5.64 7.31
CA ILE A 86 10.30 -5.13 5.94
C ILE A 86 11.66 -5.29 5.26
N GLU A 87 11.74 -6.15 4.25
CA GLU A 87 12.84 -6.18 3.30
C GLU A 87 12.51 -5.25 2.14
N LYS A 88 13.00 -4.01 2.23
CA LYS A 88 12.67 -2.91 1.31
C LYS A 88 13.51 -2.95 0.05
N ASN A 89 12.90 -3.20 -1.10
CA ASN A 89 13.52 -3.22 -2.43
C ASN A 89 12.95 -2.13 -3.35
N ILE A 90 11.67 -1.75 -3.14
CA ILE A 90 11.03 -0.66 -3.89
C ILE A 90 11.67 0.67 -3.48
N PRO A 91 12.19 1.47 -4.43
CA PRO A 91 12.76 2.78 -4.13
C PRO A 91 11.75 3.69 -3.45
N VAL A 92 12.18 4.36 -2.37
CA VAL A 92 11.34 5.32 -1.65
C VAL A 92 11.13 6.58 -2.48
N SER A 93 9.94 7.18 -2.40
CA SER A 93 9.56 8.40 -3.13
C SER A 93 9.77 8.30 -4.65
N ALA A 94 9.43 7.16 -5.23
CA ALA A 94 9.58 6.87 -6.65
C ALA A 94 8.23 6.82 -7.41
N GLY A 95 7.11 7.17 -6.79
CA GLY A 95 5.77 7.05 -7.39
C GLY A 95 5.26 5.61 -7.52
N LEU A 96 5.98 4.63 -6.94
CA LEU A 96 5.70 3.19 -7.05
C LEU A 96 4.82 2.65 -5.90
N ALA A 97 4.31 3.53 -5.04
CA ALA A 97 3.47 3.23 -3.89
C ALA A 97 4.10 2.26 -2.85
N GLY A 98 5.45 2.22 -2.71
CA GLY A 98 6.14 1.26 -1.85
C GLY A 98 5.65 1.23 -0.40
N GLY A 99 5.41 2.40 0.22
CA GLY A 99 4.85 2.45 1.58
C GLY A 99 3.39 2.01 1.66
N SER A 100 2.59 2.31 0.63
CA SER A 100 1.18 1.92 0.55
C SER A 100 1.03 0.40 0.37
N THR A 101 1.91 -0.20 -0.46
CA THR A 101 1.89 -1.65 -0.66
C THR A 101 2.39 -2.41 0.57
N ASP A 102 3.36 -1.86 1.33
CA ASP A 102 3.77 -2.42 2.63
C ASP A 102 2.59 -2.43 3.61
N ALA A 103 1.86 -1.33 3.72
CA ALA A 103 0.67 -1.22 4.57
C ALA A 103 -0.44 -2.21 4.14
N ALA A 104 -0.72 -2.30 2.85
CA ALA A 104 -1.68 -3.26 2.28
C ALA A 104 -1.30 -4.71 2.61
N ALA A 105 0.00 -5.04 2.50
CA ALA A 105 0.52 -6.35 2.86
C ALA A 105 0.34 -6.68 4.34
N VAL A 106 0.60 -5.71 5.23
CA VAL A 106 0.38 -5.86 6.68
C VAL A 106 -1.09 -6.12 6.97
N LEU A 107 -2.04 -5.36 6.40
CA LEU A 107 -3.48 -5.59 6.59
C LEU A 107 -3.88 -7.01 6.16
N LYS A 108 -3.43 -7.46 4.98
CA LYS A 108 -3.71 -8.82 4.47
C LYS A 108 -3.13 -9.92 5.36
N VAL A 109 -1.89 -9.74 5.82
CA VAL A 109 -1.24 -10.74 6.68
C VAL A 109 -1.90 -10.79 8.04
N MET A 110 -2.18 -9.65 8.66
CA MET A 110 -2.85 -9.60 9.95
C MET A 110 -4.24 -10.23 9.91
N ASN A 111 -5.01 -9.99 8.84
CA ASN A 111 -6.30 -10.63 8.63
C ASN A 111 -6.22 -12.17 8.70
N LYS A 112 -5.20 -12.75 8.05
CA LYS A 112 -4.94 -14.19 8.08
C LYS A 112 -4.35 -14.66 9.43
N LEU A 113 -3.39 -13.91 9.97
CA LEU A 113 -2.64 -14.28 11.18
C LEU A 113 -3.55 -14.36 12.41
N PHE A 114 -4.54 -13.46 12.47
CA PHE A 114 -5.51 -13.38 13.58
C PHE A 114 -6.85 -14.04 13.26
N ASN A 115 -7.01 -14.64 12.07
CA ASN A 115 -8.24 -15.29 11.59
C ASN A 115 -9.48 -14.38 11.70
N VAL A 116 -9.34 -13.10 11.39
CA VAL A 116 -10.44 -12.12 11.46
C VAL A 116 -11.48 -12.38 10.38
N ASN A 117 -11.06 -12.87 9.20
CA ASN A 117 -11.89 -13.13 8.03
C ASN A 117 -12.60 -11.85 7.50
N ALA A 118 -11.94 -10.69 7.63
CA ALA A 118 -12.39 -9.46 7.00
C ALA A 118 -12.41 -9.62 5.47
N THR A 119 -13.42 -9.06 4.83
CA THR A 119 -13.50 -9.06 3.36
C THR A 119 -12.45 -8.14 2.74
N GLU A 120 -12.26 -8.24 1.43
CA GLU A 120 -11.33 -7.35 0.71
C GLU A 120 -11.80 -5.90 0.82
N GLU A 121 -13.11 -5.66 0.70
CA GLU A 121 -13.74 -4.35 0.81
C GLU A 121 -13.49 -3.73 2.19
N GLU A 122 -13.67 -4.48 3.28
CA GLU A 122 -13.40 -4.00 4.64
C GLU A 122 -11.93 -3.62 4.83
N LEU A 123 -11.01 -4.40 4.27
CA LEU A 123 -9.58 -4.06 4.31
C LEU A 123 -9.27 -2.82 3.46
N MET A 124 -9.93 -2.66 2.31
CA MET A 124 -9.78 -1.47 1.45
C MET A 124 -10.29 -0.21 2.14
N GLU A 125 -11.45 -0.27 2.80
CA GLU A 125 -11.99 0.84 3.61
C GLU A 125 -11.04 1.23 4.74
N LEU A 126 -10.47 0.23 5.41
CA LEU A 126 -9.49 0.47 6.46
C LEU A 126 -8.21 1.11 5.91
N GLY A 127 -7.72 0.60 4.78
CA GLY A 127 -6.53 1.10 4.09
C GLY A 127 -6.70 2.53 3.56
N LEU A 128 -7.90 2.89 3.08
CA LEU A 128 -8.21 4.23 2.56
C LEU A 128 -7.99 5.32 3.62
N LYS A 129 -8.22 5.04 4.90
CA LYS A 129 -7.97 5.98 6.00
C LYS A 129 -6.48 6.33 6.16
N LEU A 130 -5.58 5.51 5.63
CA LEU A 130 -4.14 5.68 5.70
C LEU A 130 -3.54 6.28 4.42
N GLY A 131 -4.18 6.02 3.26
CA GLY A 131 -3.72 6.55 1.98
C GLY A 131 -4.50 6.04 0.79
N ALA A 132 -4.66 6.91 -0.22
CA ALA A 132 -5.50 6.65 -1.39
C ALA A 132 -5.02 5.48 -2.28
N ASP A 133 -3.72 5.19 -2.31
CA ASP A 133 -3.16 4.07 -3.08
C ASP A 133 -3.36 2.69 -2.38
N ILE A 134 -3.65 2.67 -1.07
CA ILE A 134 -3.70 1.42 -0.31
C ILE A 134 -4.83 0.50 -0.76
N PRO A 135 -6.05 0.97 -1.04
CA PRO A 135 -7.11 0.14 -1.59
C PRO A 135 -6.68 -0.61 -2.85
N TYR A 136 -6.06 0.10 -3.81
CA TYR A 136 -5.52 -0.54 -5.01
C TYR A 136 -4.41 -1.56 -4.68
N CYS A 137 -3.52 -1.27 -3.74
CA CYS A 137 -2.46 -2.21 -3.31
C CYS A 137 -3.05 -3.46 -2.62
N ILE A 138 -4.25 -3.35 -2.04
CA ILE A 138 -4.99 -4.50 -1.52
C ILE A 138 -5.59 -5.32 -2.67
N HIS A 139 -6.26 -4.68 -3.62
CA HIS A 139 -6.87 -5.35 -4.78
C HIS A 139 -5.81 -5.93 -5.72
N GLY A 140 -4.91 -5.08 -6.22
CA GLY A 140 -3.83 -5.44 -7.13
C GLY A 140 -4.25 -5.61 -8.60
N GLY A 141 -3.35 -6.20 -9.41
CA GLY A 141 -3.61 -6.51 -10.81
C GLY A 141 -3.57 -5.30 -11.75
N THR A 142 -4.48 -5.28 -12.74
CA THR A 142 -4.72 -4.15 -13.66
C THR A 142 -6.11 -3.61 -13.39
N ALA A 143 -6.23 -2.34 -13.02
CA ALA A 143 -7.52 -1.75 -12.67
C ALA A 143 -7.64 -0.31 -13.16
N LEU A 144 -8.86 0.07 -13.52
CA LEU A 144 -9.28 1.47 -13.61
C LEU A 144 -9.54 1.95 -12.18
N CYS A 145 -8.87 3.02 -11.79
CA CYS A 145 -9.00 3.66 -10.48
C CYS A 145 -9.52 5.08 -10.67
N GLU A 146 -10.64 5.39 -10.04
CA GLU A 146 -11.36 6.66 -10.13
C GLU A 146 -11.52 7.31 -8.76
N GLY A 147 -12.16 8.50 -8.70
CA GLY A 147 -12.25 9.27 -7.47
C GLY A 147 -10.89 9.89 -7.11
N ILE A 148 -10.40 9.68 -5.89
CA ILE A 148 -9.02 9.99 -5.48
C ILE A 148 -8.08 8.78 -5.66
N GLY A 149 -8.59 7.66 -6.26
CA GLY A 149 -7.92 6.39 -6.47
C GLY A 149 -8.58 5.20 -5.77
N GLU A 150 -9.67 5.44 -5.03
CA GLU A 150 -10.36 4.45 -4.19
C GLU A 150 -11.46 3.66 -4.91
N ILE A 151 -11.98 4.16 -6.02
CA ILE A 151 -12.99 3.46 -6.82
C ILE A 151 -12.27 2.56 -7.81
N ILE A 152 -12.25 1.26 -7.54
CA ILE A 152 -11.43 0.29 -8.26
C ILE A 152 -12.30 -0.62 -9.10
N THR A 153 -12.10 -0.58 -10.41
CA THR A 153 -12.77 -1.46 -11.37
C THR A 153 -11.71 -2.33 -12.05
N PRO A 154 -11.70 -3.65 -11.80
CA PRO A 154 -10.79 -4.56 -12.49
C PRO A 154 -11.00 -4.51 -14.00
N ILE A 155 -9.91 -4.47 -14.77
CA ILE A 155 -9.97 -4.49 -16.23
C ILE A 155 -9.12 -5.63 -16.79
N LYS A 156 -9.13 -5.80 -18.12
CA LYS A 156 -8.33 -6.83 -18.79
C LYS A 156 -6.86 -6.77 -18.35
N PRO A 157 -6.28 -7.87 -17.87
CA PRO A 157 -4.90 -7.89 -17.38
C PRO A 157 -3.88 -7.44 -18.42
N PHE A 158 -3.03 -6.49 -18.03
CA PHE A 158 -1.87 -6.04 -18.83
C PHE A 158 -0.65 -6.88 -18.41
N ARG A 159 -0.60 -8.10 -18.92
CA ARG A 159 0.45 -9.08 -18.59
C ARG A 159 1.50 -9.20 -19.68
N ASP A 160 2.60 -9.88 -19.35
CA ASP A 160 3.68 -10.24 -20.29
C ASP A 160 4.32 -9.01 -20.97
N LYS A 161 4.44 -7.92 -20.20
CA LYS A 161 5.11 -6.70 -20.64
C LYS A 161 6.33 -6.43 -19.79
N ILE A 162 7.39 -5.96 -20.44
CA ILE A 162 8.59 -5.48 -19.76
C ILE A 162 8.38 -3.98 -19.50
N VAL A 163 8.53 -3.60 -18.22
CA VAL A 163 8.48 -2.20 -17.79
C VAL A 163 9.88 -1.76 -17.38
N VAL A 164 10.38 -0.71 -18.02
CA VAL A 164 11.66 -0.09 -17.67
C VAL A 164 11.39 1.10 -16.76
N LEU A 165 11.91 1.06 -15.55
CA LEU A 165 11.77 2.13 -14.57
C LEU A 165 13.03 3.01 -14.55
N VAL A 166 12.85 4.30 -14.74
CA VAL A 166 13.94 5.29 -14.63
C VAL A 166 13.56 6.29 -13.54
N LYS A 167 14.30 6.27 -12.43
CA LYS A 167 14.12 7.22 -11.32
C LYS A 167 15.32 8.18 -11.26
N PRO A 168 15.11 9.48 -11.49
CA PRO A 168 16.15 10.50 -11.27
C PRO A 168 16.59 10.54 -9.81
N ALA A 169 17.79 11.09 -9.56
CA ALA A 169 18.33 11.21 -8.20
C ALA A 169 17.56 12.22 -7.32
N PHE A 170 16.83 13.16 -7.93
CA PHE A 170 16.00 14.12 -7.21
C PHE A 170 14.56 13.57 -7.02
N GLY A 171 13.91 14.00 -5.94
CA GLY A 171 12.51 13.73 -5.68
C GLY A 171 11.63 14.88 -6.17
N VAL A 172 10.39 14.57 -6.55
CA VAL A 172 9.34 15.55 -6.86
C VAL A 172 8.20 15.35 -5.86
N SER A 173 7.73 16.46 -5.25
CA SER A 173 6.60 16.44 -4.33
C SER A 173 5.31 16.30 -5.12
N THR A 174 4.40 15.43 -4.67
CA THR A 174 3.06 15.28 -5.27
C THR A 174 2.24 16.60 -5.24
N LYS A 175 2.63 17.57 -4.38
CA LYS A 175 2.00 18.89 -4.34
C LYS A 175 2.49 19.81 -5.46
N GLU A 176 3.61 19.50 -6.09
CA GLU A 176 4.23 20.30 -7.16
C GLU A 176 3.85 19.78 -8.55
N VAL A 177 3.23 18.62 -8.62
CA VAL A 177 2.71 17.99 -9.83
C VAL A 177 1.20 18.22 -9.92
#